data_3e18e167b00e9fafb4a649820f145a8e
#
_entry.id   3e18e167b00e9fafb4a649820f145a8e
#
_cell.length_a   1.000
_cell.length_b   1.000
_cell.length_c   1.000
_cell.angle_alpha   90.00
_cell.angle_beta   90.00
_cell.angle_gamma   90.00
#
_symmetry.space_group_name_H-M   'P 1'
#
loop_
_entity.id
_entity.type
_entity.pdbx_description
1 polymer ?
#
loop_
_entity_poly.entity_id
_entity_poly.type
_entity_poly.pdbx_seq_one_letter_code
_entity_poly.pdbx_strand_id
1 'polypeptide(L)'
;YGDVYGMPVSCLVVLVVAIILHVMLTRSRFGWHLLAVGGSRRSAHNAGIKVRRTVCLTYVLSSTLTGLGSFFYAARIGSAASDAGLGMEVLVLTAVVLGGNSLGGGRGSVAKALMGTVIVLTLTNSLISLGLQSGASTLVLAVALLIGVAIDVKWLKNRHKVISSVYVSPAYFSMPTCPPTDPDSGSPYAQNDRLKDVELIGLGELDGPEDVIFDRDDNLYTGSRHGDVIRFLAPDYKKRELFAHIGGQTLGFAFDRNDHLNVCVGGMGLYKVLPDGEVVRQTDETNRSLWSIIDDSRMRLADDLDIAPDGRIFFSEATIRYDIAEWATDSVETRGNGRIVCYDPRSGKTRTVLQNLVFPNGVCIANDGQSFFFAETWAARISRYWFDGPRKGKLEVVIPDLPGLPDNINRASDGTYWCALMGMRAPVVDMALRMPGFRRRMAMRVAHDEWMYPNINAGCIIRFDDNGTVLESYWDAGGVNHPQTTSMREHKGWLYIGGVHNNRIGRLRLPDADPNWTSNDSYWGSRK
;
A
#
# COMPACT_ATOMS: atom_id res chain seq x y z
N TYR A 1 -39.39 42.48 7.07
CA TYR A 1 -38.13 42.68 6.32
C TYR A 1 -37.34 43.78 6.98
N GLY A 2 -36.27 43.44 7.72
CA GLY A 2 -35.37 44.42 8.26
C GLY A 2 -34.18 44.62 7.30
N ASP A 3 -33.93 45.86 6.96
CA ASP A 3 -32.73 46.28 6.23
C ASP A 3 -31.79 46.99 7.18
N VAL A 4 -30.53 46.68 7.09
CA VAL A 4 -29.43 47.38 7.78
C VAL A 4 -28.54 47.97 6.70
N TYR A 5 -28.50 49.30 6.60
CA TYR A 5 -27.76 50.04 5.55
C TYR A 5 -28.11 49.59 4.13
N GLY A 6 -29.38 49.26 3.85
CA GLY A 6 -29.85 48.84 2.51
C GLY A 6 -29.53 47.36 2.17
N MET A 7 -28.98 46.60 3.11
CA MET A 7 -28.81 45.16 2.95
C MET A 7 -29.84 44.39 3.76
N PRO A 8 -30.49 43.37 3.19
CA PRO A 8 -31.41 42.50 3.93
C PRO A 8 -30.71 41.80 5.09
N VAL A 9 -31.34 41.71 6.26
CA VAL A 9 -30.82 41.03 7.45
C VAL A 9 -30.42 39.57 7.13
N SER A 10 -31.15 38.88 6.28
CA SER A 10 -30.82 37.52 5.82
C SER A 10 -29.43 37.41 5.15
N CYS A 11 -29.03 38.43 4.37
CA CYS A 11 -27.70 38.43 3.75
C CYS A 11 -26.60 38.60 4.79
N LEU A 12 -26.80 39.42 5.82
CA LEU A 12 -25.83 39.57 6.91
C LEU A 12 -25.69 38.28 7.71
N VAL A 13 -26.81 37.58 8.00
CA VAL A 13 -26.79 36.30 8.70
C VAL A 13 -26.07 35.24 7.87
N VAL A 14 -26.34 35.16 6.56
CA VAL A 14 -25.63 34.23 5.66
C VAL A 14 -24.14 34.51 5.65
N LEU A 15 -23.71 35.77 5.62
CA LEU A 15 -22.31 36.17 5.64
C LEU A 15 -21.63 35.75 6.96
N VAL A 16 -22.27 36.01 8.09
CA VAL A 16 -21.73 35.61 9.43
C VAL A 16 -21.62 34.09 9.53
N VAL A 17 -22.68 33.38 9.13
CA VAL A 17 -22.66 31.90 9.14
C VAL A 17 -21.57 31.37 8.22
N ALA A 18 -21.39 31.93 7.02
CA ALA A 18 -20.35 31.52 6.08
C ALA A 18 -18.94 31.74 6.65
N ILE A 19 -18.69 32.86 7.35
CA ILE A 19 -17.42 33.12 8.03
C ILE A 19 -17.17 32.09 9.12
N ILE A 20 -18.17 31.83 9.98
CA ILE A 20 -18.07 30.82 11.06
C ILE A 20 -17.76 29.45 10.49
N LEU A 21 -18.49 29.02 9.45
CA LEU A 21 -18.27 27.73 8.80
C LEU A 21 -16.91 27.67 8.11
N HIS A 22 -16.45 28.75 7.49
CA HIS A 22 -15.14 28.82 6.86
C HIS A 22 -14.03 28.64 7.90
N VAL A 23 -14.08 29.36 9.01
CA VAL A 23 -13.11 29.25 10.10
C VAL A 23 -13.17 27.86 10.72
N MET A 24 -14.38 27.33 10.97
CA MET A 24 -14.56 25.99 11.49
C MET A 24 -13.95 24.93 10.58
N LEU A 25 -14.17 25.01 9.26
CA LEU A 25 -13.66 24.05 8.30
C LEU A 25 -12.13 24.11 8.14
N THR A 26 -11.55 25.32 8.17
CA THR A 26 -10.13 25.54 7.85
C THR A 26 -9.22 25.55 9.08
N ARG A 27 -9.75 25.93 10.27
CA ARG A 27 -8.96 26.17 11.48
C ARG A 27 -9.26 25.26 12.66
N SER A 28 -10.32 24.40 12.57
CA SER A 28 -10.70 23.53 13.67
C SER A 28 -10.33 22.06 13.40
N ARG A 29 -10.12 21.31 14.49
CA ARG A 29 -9.93 19.84 14.41
C ARG A 29 -11.14 19.14 13.80
N PHE A 30 -12.35 19.66 14.03
CA PHE A 30 -13.57 19.11 13.46
C PHE A 30 -13.56 19.24 11.93
N GLY A 31 -13.16 20.38 11.37
CA GLY A 31 -13.05 20.59 9.92
C GLY A 31 -12.05 19.63 9.29
N TRP A 32 -10.90 19.42 9.92
CA TRP A 32 -9.89 18.47 9.45
C TRP A 32 -10.39 17.03 9.50
N HIS A 33 -11.06 16.63 10.61
CA HIS A 33 -11.67 15.30 10.70
C HIS A 33 -12.76 15.11 9.64
N LEU A 34 -13.55 16.15 9.36
CA LEU A 34 -14.59 16.13 8.34
C LEU A 34 -14.02 15.85 6.94
N LEU A 35 -12.96 16.57 6.57
CA LEU A 35 -12.28 16.38 5.29
C LEU A 35 -11.59 15.01 5.21
N ALA A 36 -10.95 14.56 6.28
CA ALA A 36 -10.31 13.24 6.35
C ALA A 36 -11.33 12.10 6.20
N VAL A 37 -12.44 12.15 6.94
CA VAL A 37 -13.53 11.16 6.86
C VAL A 37 -14.20 11.17 5.48
N GLY A 38 -14.34 12.35 4.88
CA GLY A 38 -14.87 12.51 3.52
C GLY A 38 -13.94 11.93 2.46
N GLY A 39 -12.61 12.00 2.66
CA GLY A 39 -11.62 11.46 1.74
C GLY A 39 -11.54 9.94 1.77
N SER A 40 -11.39 9.38 2.96
CA SER A 40 -11.38 7.93 3.19
C SER A 40 -11.83 7.62 4.61
N ARG A 41 -13.00 7.02 4.76
CA ARG A 41 -13.52 6.60 6.08
C ARG A 41 -12.60 5.61 6.78
N ARG A 42 -11.99 4.72 6.01
CA ARG A 42 -11.08 3.68 6.52
C ARG A 42 -9.78 4.29 7.02
N SER A 43 -9.13 5.12 6.21
CA SER A 43 -7.89 5.80 6.61
C SER A 43 -8.11 6.73 7.80
N ALA A 44 -9.24 7.42 7.87
CA ALA A 44 -9.61 8.25 9.00
C ALA A 44 -9.82 7.42 10.28
N HIS A 45 -10.45 6.25 10.18
CA HIS A 45 -10.61 5.32 11.30
C HIS A 45 -9.26 4.82 11.81
N ASN A 46 -8.38 4.39 10.91
CA ASN A 46 -7.03 3.92 11.24
C ASN A 46 -6.16 5.02 11.88
N ALA A 47 -6.42 6.29 11.52
CA ALA A 47 -5.79 7.45 12.18
C ALA A 47 -6.45 7.84 13.52
N GLY A 48 -7.31 6.99 14.10
CA GLY A 48 -7.95 7.22 15.40
C GLY A 48 -9.12 8.23 15.39
N ILE A 49 -9.59 8.64 14.19
CA ILE A 49 -10.72 9.57 14.08
C ILE A 49 -12.03 8.81 14.32
N LYS A 50 -12.85 9.31 15.24
CA LYS A 50 -14.17 8.73 15.56
C LYS A 50 -15.17 9.01 14.43
N VAL A 51 -15.11 8.21 13.34
CA VAL A 51 -15.87 8.40 12.08
C VAL A 51 -17.38 8.58 12.35
N ARG A 52 -18.01 7.68 13.15
CA ARG A 52 -19.44 7.76 13.47
C ARG A 52 -19.82 9.10 14.10
N ARG A 53 -19.03 9.57 15.07
CA ARG A 53 -19.26 10.86 15.72
C ARG A 53 -19.13 12.03 14.75
N THR A 54 -18.12 12.03 13.91
CA THR A 54 -17.91 13.08 12.90
C THR A 54 -19.08 13.14 11.92
N VAL A 55 -19.52 11.99 11.41
CA VAL A 55 -20.67 11.92 10.50
C VAL A 55 -21.96 12.39 11.18
N CYS A 56 -22.24 11.96 12.41
CA CYS A 56 -23.42 12.39 13.18
C CYS A 56 -23.43 13.92 13.35
N LEU A 57 -22.31 14.51 13.79
CA LEU A 57 -22.19 15.96 13.96
C LEU A 57 -22.38 16.73 12.63
N THR A 58 -21.97 16.14 11.51
CA THR A 58 -22.19 16.74 10.18
C THR A 58 -23.66 16.80 9.82
N TYR A 59 -24.42 15.73 10.10
CA TYR A 59 -25.89 15.74 9.89
C TYR A 59 -26.60 16.73 10.81
N VAL A 60 -26.22 16.80 12.09
CA VAL A 60 -26.77 17.79 13.04
C VAL A 60 -26.52 19.21 12.54
N LEU A 61 -25.29 19.51 12.10
CA LEU A 61 -24.94 20.82 11.57
C LEU A 61 -25.76 21.15 10.30
N SER A 62 -25.84 20.19 9.38
CA SER A 62 -26.64 20.36 8.14
C SER A 62 -28.11 20.62 8.44
N SER A 63 -28.71 19.83 9.33
CA SER A 63 -30.12 20.02 9.73
C SER A 63 -30.36 21.37 10.43
N THR A 64 -29.45 21.82 11.27
CA THR A 64 -29.53 23.12 11.93
C THR A 64 -29.49 24.27 10.91
N LEU A 65 -28.60 24.19 9.92
CA LEU A 65 -28.49 25.18 8.84
C LEU A 65 -29.73 25.17 7.93
N THR A 66 -30.28 23.99 7.66
CA THR A 66 -31.53 23.85 6.88
C THR A 66 -32.71 24.47 7.64
N GLY A 67 -32.80 24.23 8.96
CA GLY A 67 -33.84 24.85 9.81
C GLY A 67 -33.74 26.39 9.80
N LEU A 68 -32.51 26.93 9.90
CA LEU A 68 -32.29 28.37 9.80
C LEU A 68 -32.71 28.91 8.42
N GLY A 69 -32.36 28.21 7.33
CA GLY A 69 -32.77 28.56 5.97
C GLY A 69 -34.27 28.52 5.80
N SER A 70 -34.95 27.50 6.34
CA SER A 70 -36.41 27.36 6.29
C SER A 70 -37.13 28.50 7.03
N PHE A 71 -36.57 28.95 8.17
CA PHE A 71 -37.10 30.12 8.88
C PHE A 71 -37.08 31.39 8.01
N PHE A 72 -35.97 31.70 7.38
CA PHE A 72 -35.89 32.86 6.47
C PHE A 72 -36.77 32.71 5.24
N TYR A 73 -36.92 31.49 4.72
CA TYR A 73 -37.77 31.19 3.60
C TYR A 73 -39.26 31.45 3.95
N ALA A 74 -39.72 30.89 5.08
CA ALA A 74 -41.10 31.11 5.56
C ALA A 74 -41.37 32.59 5.87
N ALA A 75 -40.41 33.28 6.51
CA ALA A 75 -40.52 34.71 6.79
C ALA A 75 -40.60 35.55 5.52
N ARG A 76 -39.97 35.13 4.44
CA ARG A 76 -40.02 35.83 3.13
C ARG A 76 -41.35 35.66 2.44
N ILE A 77 -41.94 34.45 2.48
CA ILE A 77 -43.19 34.13 1.78
C ILE A 77 -44.41 34.52 2.62
N GLY A 78 -44.25 34.61 3.94
CA GLY A 78 -45.35 34.88 4.88
C GLY A 78 -46.30 33.70 5.08
N SER A 79 -45.97 32.53 4.53
CA SER A 79 -46.75 31.29 4.62
C SER A 79 -45.86 30.06 4.57
N ALA A 80 -46.37 28.91 5.04
CA ALA A 80 -45.72 27.62 4.93
C ALA A 80 -46.60 26.66 4.12
N ALA A 81 -46.21 26.34 2.91
CA ALA A 81 -46.88 25.34 2.09
C ALA A 81 -46.27 23.95 2.33
N SER A 82 -47.08 22.90 2.17
CA SER A 82 -46.65 21.51 2.40
C SER A 82 -45.62 21.03 1.37
N ASP A 83 -45.52 21.67 0.23
CA ASP A 83 -44.59 21.41 -0.87
C ASP A 83 -43.39 22.38 -0.89
N ALA A 84 -43.29 23.25 0.13
CA ALA A 84 -42.19 24.20 0.26
C ALA A 84 -40.83 23.47 0.32
N GLY A 85 -39.96 23.81 -0.61
CA GLY A 85 -38.61 23.20 -0.70
C GLY A 85 -38.52 22.01 -1.64
N LEU A 86 -39.60 21.52 -2.22
CA LEU A 86 -39.57 20.44 -3.22
C LEU A 86 -38.71 20.86 -4.42
N GLY A 87 -37.70 20.02 -4.78
CA GLY A 87 -36.75 20.29 -5.86
C GLY A 87 -35.55 21.16 -5.46
N MET A 88 -35.54 21.75 -4.26
CA MET A 88 -34.37 22.51 -3.77
C MET A 88 -33.13 21.66 -3.58
N GLU A 89 -33.28 20.36 -3.33
CA GLU A 89 -32.18 19.42 -3.22
C GLU A 89 -31.32 19.38 -4.48
N VAL A 90 -31.94 19.36 -5.67
CA VAL A 90 -31.23 19.37 -6.96
C VAL A 90 -30.50 20.71 -7.16
N LEU A 91 -31.15 21.81 -6.83
CA LEU A 91 -30.57 23.15 -6.94
C LEU A 91 -29.34 23.31 -6.02
N VAL A 92 -29.44 22.85 -4.76
CA VAL A 92 -28.34 22.90 -3.80
C VAL A 92 -27.18 22.01 -4.24
N LEU A 93 -27.44 20.76 -4.68
CA LEU A 93 -26.42 19.87 -5.21
C LEU A 93 -25.73 20.49 -6.42
N THR A 94 -26.48 21.06 -7.34
CA THR A 94 -25.93 21.73 -8.52
C THR A 94 -25.02 22.89 -8.10
N ALA A 95 -25.43 23.72 -7.14
CA ALA A 95 -24.64 24.82 -6.64
C ALA A 95 -23.31 24.33 -6.01
N VAL A 96 -23.37 23.27 -5.19
CA VAL A 96 -22.19 22.71 -4.54
C VAL A 96 -21.19 22.16 -5.57
N VAL A 97 -21.68 21.44 -6.58
CA VAL A 97 -20.83 20.80 -7.62
C VAL A 97 -20.28 21.84 -8.59
N LEU A 98 -21.08 22.75 -9.10
CA LEU A 98 -20.63 23.84 -9.99
C LEU A 98 -19.65 24.78 -9.29
N GLY A 99 -19.75 24.94 -7.97
CA GLY A 99 -18.78 25.65 -7.15
C GLY A 99 -17.43 24.93 -7.05
N GLY A 100 -17.33 23.66 -7.47
CA GLY A 100 -16.11 22.87 -7.46
C GLY A 100 -15.84 22.14 -6.14
N ASN A 101 -16.90 21.86 -5.35
CA ASN A 101 -16.82 20.91 -4.23
C ASN A 101 -17.04 19.49 -4.76
N SER A 102 -16.32 18.50 -4.19
CA SER A 102 -16.39 17.12 -4.66
C SER A 102 -17.54 16.35 -4.03
N LEU A 103 -18.35 15.66 -4.85
CA LEU A 103 -19.33 14.68 -4.38
C LEU A 103 -18.68 13.41 -3.82
N GLY A 104 -17.45 13.09 -4.25
CA GLY A 104 -16.67 11.98 -3.70
C GLY A 104 -16.15 12.23 -2.28
N GLY A 105 -16.30 13.45 -1.75
CA GLY A 105 -15.86 13.83 -0.41
C GLY A 105 -14.38 14.22 -0.32
N GLY A 106 -13.95 14.60 0.90
CA GLY A 106 -12.55 14.94 1.22
C GLY A 106 -12.04 16.27 0.67
N ARG A 107 -12.76 16.91 -0.22
CA ARG A 107 -12.39 18.19 -0.86
C ARG A 107 -13.57 19.12 -0.97
N GLY A 108 -13.39 20.32 -0.47
CA GLY A 108 -14.42 21.35 -0.55
C GLY A 108 -14.04 22.59 0.27
N SER A 109 -14.76 23.69 0.03
CA SER A 109 -14.65 24.88 0.85
C SER A 109 -15.96 25.68 0.84
N VAL A 110 -16.17 26.47 1.88
CA VAL A 110 -17.36 27.34 1.99
C VAL A 110 -17.38 28.38 0.86
N ALA A 111 -16.23 28.96 0.53
CA ALA A 111 -16.13 29.92 -0.57
C ALA A 111 -16.58 29.33 -1.92
N LYS A 112 -16.18 28.08 -2.20
CA LYS A 112 -16.64 27.36 -3.40
C LYS A 112 -18.16 27.14 -3.41
N ALA A 113 -18.74 26.77 -2.27
CA ALA A 113 -20.19 26.61 -2.17
C ALA A 113 -20.94 27.93 -2.41
N LEU A 114 -20.43 29.03 -1.85
CA LEU A 114 -21.00 30.36 -2.10
C LEU A 114 -20.93 30.78 -3.57
N MET A 115 -19.76 30.60 -4.20
CA MET A 115 -19.57 30.86 -5.64
C MET A 115 -20.56 30.07 -6.50
N GLY A 116 -20.68 28.76 -6.20
CA GLY A 116 -21.64 27.91 -6.91
C GLY A 116 -23.10 28.34 -6.71
N THR A 117 -23.45 28.79 -5.50
CA THR A 117 -24.78 29.33 -5.21
C THR A 117 -25.04 30.58 -6.05
N VAL A 118 -24.11 31.52 -6.14
CA VAL A 118 -24.22 32.72 -6.98
C VAL A 118 -24.39 32.33 -8.45
N ILE A 119 -23.58 31.40 -8.97
CA ILE A 119 -23.69 30.93 -10.35
C ILE A 119 -25.09 30.35 -10.64
N VAL A 120 -25.57 29.44 -9.78
CA VAL A 120 -26.88 28.79 -9.97
C VAL A 120 -28.03 29.79 -9.88
N LEU A 121 -28.01 30.71 -8.90
CA LEU A 121 -29.02 31.72 -8.77
C LEU A 121 -29.05 32.69 -9.98
N THR A 122 -27.88 33.11 -10.45
CA THR A 122 -27.76 33.96 -11.65
C THR A 122 -28.29 33.22 -12.88
N LEU A 123 -27.92 31.95 -13.06
CA LEU A 123 -28.40 31.11 -14.15
C LEU A 123 -29.93 30.98 -14.09
N THR A 124 -30.48 30.63 -12.93
CA THR A 124 -31.95 30.49 -12.76
C THR A 124 -32.68 31.78 -13.06
N ASN A 125 -32.20 32.91 -12.54
CA ASN A 125 -32.82 34.22 -12.80
C ASN A 125 -32.74 34.61 -14.29
N SER A 126 -31.62 34.32 -14.95
CA SER A 126 -31.45 34.56 -16.38
C SER A 126 -32.43 33.73 -17.23
N LEU A 127 -32.63 32.45 -16.88
CA LEU A 127 -33.57 31.57 -17.56
C LEU A 127 -35.05 32.06 -17.41
N ILE A 128 -35.42 32.53 -16.23
CA ILE A 128 -36.74 33.13 -15.96
C ILE A 128 -36.89 34.40 -16.77
N SER A 129 -35.87 35.27 -16.82
CA SER A 129 -35.89 36.51 -17.59
C SER A 129 -36.02 36.30 -19.10
N LEU A 130 -35.54 35.15 -19.60
CA LEU A 130 -35.70 34.72 -21.00
C LEU A 130 -37.10 34.12 -21.29
N GLY A 131 -38.00 34.07 -20.31
CA GLY A 131 -39.35 33.55 -20.46
C GLY A 131 -39.45 32.04 -20.55
N LEU A 132 -38.39 31.30 -20.14
CA LEU A 132 -38.40 29.84 -20.15
C LEU A 132 -39.34 29.29 -19.07
N GLN A 133 -40.13 28.28 -19.44
CA GLN A 133 -41.00 27.59 -18.50
C GLN A 133 -40.20 26.88 -17.41
N SER A 134 -40.79 26.68 -16.25
CA SER A 134 -40.17 26.04 -15.07
C SER A 134 -39.53 24.70 -15.40
N GLY A 135 -40.16 23.87 -16.23
CA GLY A 135 -39.59 22.56 -16.64
C GLY A 135 -38.30 22.69 -17.47
N ALA A 136 -38.22 23.69 -18.36
CA ALA A 136 -36.99 23.93 -19.15
C ALA A 136 -35.86 24.43 -18.26
N SER A 137 -36.14 25.29 -17.28
CA SER A 137 -35.14 25.74 -16.30
C SER A 137 -34.58 24.58 -15.46
N THR A 138 -35.43 23.65 -15.02
CA THR A 138 -35.03 22.45 -14.28
C THR A 138 -34.16 21.53 -15.16
N LEU A 139 -34.49 21.36 -16.44
CA LEU A 139 -33.69 20.56 -17.38
C LEU A 139 -32.29 21.16 -17.56
N VAL A 140 -32.16 22.47 -17.72
CA VAL A 140 -30.88 23.15 -17.84
C VAL A 140 -30.02 22.94 -16.58
N LEU A 141 -30.61 23.05 -15.39
CA LEU A 141 -29.93 22.79 -14.14
C LEU A 141 -29.48 21.32 -14.01
N ALA A 142 -30.33 20.37 -14.42
CA ALA A 142 -29.97 18.94 -14.42
C ALA A 142 -28.80 18.65 -15.38
N VAL A 143 -28.79 19.24 -16.56
CA VAL A 143 -27.67 19.11 -17.51
C VAL A 143 -26.39 19.74 -16.93
N ALA A 144 -26.50 20.92 -16.32
CA ALA A 144 -25.37 21.58 -15.67
C ALA A 144 -24.79 20.73 -14.52
N LEU A 145 -25.67 20.09 -13.73
CA LEU A 145 -25.26 19.14 -12.69
C LEU A 145 -24.52 17.95 -13.27
N LEU A 146 -25.04 17.31 -14.33
CA LEU A 146 -24.42 16.18 -14.99
C LEU A 146 -23.02 16.53 -15.53
N ILE A 147 -22.87 17.70 -16.15
CA ILE A 147 -21.56 18.19 -16.62
C ILE A 147 -20.62 18.40 -15.44
N GLY A 148 -21.07 19.04 -14.36
CA GLY A 148 -20.29 19.27 -13.16
C GLY A 148 -19.82 17.97 -12.50
N VAL A 149 -20.71 16.98 -12.39
CA VAL A 149 -20.40 15.64 -11.86
C VAL A 149 -19.40 14.92 -12.77
N ALA A 150 -19.60 14.98 -14.09
CA ALA A 150 -18.67 14.36 -15.05
C ALA A 150 -17.26 14.97 -14.94
N ILE A 151 -17.15 16.27 -14.74
CA ILE A 151 -15.88 16.97 -14.50
C ILE A 151 -15.28 16.54 -13.16
N ASP A 152 -16.04 16.49 -12.06
CA ASP A 152 -15.54 16.07 -10.75
C ASP A 152 -15.03 14.61 -10.78
N VAL A 153 -15.83 13.70 -11.34
CA VAL A 153 -15.47 12.26 -11.38
C VAL A 153 -14.34 11.99 -12.37
N LYS A 154 -14.41 12.50 -13.58
CA LYS A 154 -13.47 12.16 -14.65
C LYS A 154 -12.15 12.93 -14.58
N TRP A 155 -12.20 14.21 -14.19
CA TRP A 155 -11.03 15.10 -14.20
C TRP A 155 -10.41 15.31 -12.82
N LEU A 156 -11.23 15.66 -11.83
CA LEU A 156 -10.71 16.00 -10.50
C LEU A 156 -10.39 14.78 -9.65
N LYS A 157 -11.18 13.71 -9.73
CA LYS A 157 -10.90 12.46 -9.00
C LYS A 157 -9.68 11.73 -9.53
N ASN A 158 -9.45 11.79 -10.85
CA ASN A 158 -8.31 11.12 -11.49
C ASN A 158 -7.09 12.06 -11.70
N ARG A 159 -7.16 13.30 -11.24
CA ARG A 159 -6.07 14.28 -11.44
C ARG A 159 -4.74 13.80 -10.85
N HIS A 160 -4.75 13.15 -9.71
CA HIS A 160 -3.52 12.60 -9.11
C HIS A 160 -2.93 11.50 -9.97
N LYS A 161 -3.75 10.62 -10.58
CA LYS A 161 -3.27 9.58 -11.52
C LYS A 161 -2.65 10.19 -12.77
N VAL A 162 -3.26 11.25 -13.29
CA VAL A 162 -2.71 11.97 -14.45
C VAL A 162 -1.40 12.69 -14.08
N ILE A 163 -1.33 13.29 -12.89
CA ILE A 163 -0.11 13.98 -12.42
C ILE A 163 0.99 12.96 -12.13
N SER A 164 0.71 11.85 -11.44
CA SER A 164 1.70 10.80 -11.19
C SER A 164 2.23 10.20 -12.50
N SER A 165 1.34 9.95 -13.46
CA SER A 165 1.73 9.46 -14.79
C SER A 165 2.62 10.44 -15.56
N VAL A 166 2.47 11.73 -15.37
CA VAL A 166 3.34 12.75 -15.99
C VAL A 166 4.77 12.71 -15.43
N TYR A 167 4.92 12.35 -14.17
CA TYR A 167 6.22 12.29 -13.49
C TYR A 167 6.91 10.94 -13.60
N VAL A 168 6.27 9.90 -14.17
CA VAL A 168 6.89 8.61 -14.43
C VAL A 168 8.04 8.79 -15.42
N SER A 169 9.24 8.43 -15.01
CA SER A 169 10.48 8.62 -15.77
C SER A 169 11.23 7.30 -15.94
N PRO A 170 10.82 6.44 -16.88
CA PRO A 170 11.45 5.15 -17.10
C PRO A 170 12.92 5.30 -17.49
N ALA A 171 13.79 4.50 -16.86
CA ALA A 171 15.17 4.38 -17.25
C ALA A 171 15.34 3.29 -18.34
N TYR A 172 16.36 3.41 -19.18
CA TYR A 172 16.78 2.29 -20.01
C TYR A 172 17.31 1.18 -19.09
N PHE A 173 16.79 -0.02 -19.26
CA PHE A 173 17.25 -1.18 -18.52
C PHE A 173 17.38 -2.38 -19.46
N SER A 174 18.50 -3.10 -19.39
CA SER A 174 18.74 -4.30 -20.19
C SER A 174 18.91 -5.48 -19.26
N MET A 175 17.96 -6.39 -19.29
CA MET A 175 18.05 -7.65 -18.57
C MET A 175 19.08 -8.57 -19.22
N PRO A 176 19.82 -9.39 -18.45
CA PRO A 176 20.57 -10.51 -18.97
C PRO A 176 19.67 -11.50 -19.72
N THR A 177 20.27 -12.41 -20.48
CA THR A 177 19.53 -13.50 -21.13
C THR A 177 18.78 -14.31 -20.10
N CYS A 178 17.48 -14.53 -20.32
CA CYS A 178 16.66 -15.34 -19.41
C CYS A 178 17.14 -16.79 -19.47
N PRO A 179 17.42 -17.44 -18.32
CA PRO A 179 17.76 -18.86 -18.29
C PRO A 179 16.59 -19.70 -18.81
N PRO A 180 16.87 -20.86 -19.43
CA PRO A 180 15.83 -21.74 -19.92
C PRO A 180 15.06 -22.38 -18.75
N THR A 181 13.73 -22.39 -18.90
CA THR A 181 12.80 -22.97 -17.92
C THR A 181 12.00 -24.15 -18.46
N ASP A 182 12.23 -24.53 -19.71
CA ASP A 182 11.56 -25.68 -20.30
C ASP A 182 11.85 -26.96 -19.51
N PRO A 183 10.87 -27.87 -19.33
CA PRO A 183 11.03 -29.07 -18.50
C PRO A 183 12.24 -29.95 -18.89
N ASP A 184 12.55 -30.00 -20.20
CA ASP A 184 13.64 -30.82 -20.76
C ASP A 184 14.97 -30.07 -20.89
N SER A 185 15.07 -28.86 -20.38
CA SER A 185 16.27 -28.01 -20.55
C SER A 185 17.50 -28.47 -19.77
N GLY A 186 17.31 -29.33 -18.76
CA GLY A 186 18.37 -29.70 -17.83
C GLY A 186 18.85 -28.55 -16.94
N SER A 187 18.18 -27.41 -16.97
CA SER A 187 18.44 -26.24 -16.14
C SER A 187 17.98 -26.46 -14.70
N PRO A 188 18.62 -25.90 -13.67
CA PRO A 188 18.09 -25.90 -12.31
C PRO A 188 16.74 -25.16 -12.18
N TYR A 189 16.39 -24.37 -13.19
CA TYR A 189 15.12 -23.66 -13.28
C TYR A 189 14.05 -24.41 -14.09
N ALA A 190 14.29 -25.67 -14.50
CA ALA A 190 13.34 -26.44 -15.29
C ALA A 190 12.00 -26.60 -14.55
N GLN A 191 10.90 -26.33 -15.29
CA GLN A 191 9.54 -26.44 -14.77
C GLN A 191 9.23 -27.88 -14.33
N ASN A 192 8.51 -27.99 -13.21
CA ASN A 192 8.09 -29.26 -12.62
C ASN A 192 6.75 -29.05 -11.91
N ASP A 193 6.21 -30.12 -11.31
CA ASP A 193 4.92 -30.11 -10.60
C ASP A 193 5.09 -30.22 -9.06
N ARG A 194 6.23 -29.84 -8.51
CA ARG A 194 6.52 -30.05 -7.08
C ARG A 194 5.61 -29.26 -6.14
N LEU A 195 5.02 -28.15 -6.58
CA LEU A 195 4.03 -27.38 -5.80
C LEU A 195 2.58 -27.85 -6.03
N LYS A 196 2.37 -28.97 -6.71
CA LYS A 196 1.02 -29.48 -7.00
C LYS A 196 0.28 -29.98 -5.75
N ASP A 197 1.00 -30.62 -4.85
CA ASP A 197 0.44 -31.28 -3.66
C ASP A 197 0.58 -30.43 -2.39
N VAL A 198 0.57 -29.11 -2.53
CA VAL A 198 0.64 -28.18 -1.41
C VAL A 198 -0.65 -28.23 -0.59
N GLU A 199 -0.52 -28.52 0.70
CA GLU A 199 -1.63 -28.42 1.66
C GLU A 199 -1.96 -26.95 1.94
N LEU A 200 -3.23 -26.63 2.14
CA LEU A 200 -3.69 -25.24 2.30
C LEU A 200 -4.09 -24.96 3.76
N ILE A 201 -3.57 -23.89 4.33
CA ILE A 201 -3.90 -23.39 5.67
C ILE A 201 -4.66 -22.07 5.50
N GLY A 202 -5.81 -21.94 6.21
CA GLY A 202 -6.60 -20.71 6.25
C GLY A 202 -7.20 -20.29 4.91
N LEU A 203 -7.57 -21.25 4.05
CA LEU A 203 -8.15 -20.98 2.73
C LEU A 203 -9.41 -20.12 2.84
N GLY A 204 -9.37 -18.93 2.22
CA GLY A 204 -10.47 -17.96 2.22
C GLY A 204 -10.57 -17.13 3.51
N GLU A 205 -9.72 -17.37 4.50
CA GLU A 205 -9.68 -16.63 5.77
C GLU A 205 -8.61 -15.53 5.80
N LEU A 206 -7.73 -15.53 4.80
CA LEU A 206 -6.61 -14.61 4.68
C LEU A 206 -6.80 -13.66 3.50
N ASP A 207 -6.18 -12.50 3.60
CA ASP A 207 -6.11 -11.50 2.52
C ASP A 207 -4.66 -11.01 2.38
N GLY A 208 -3.92 -11.63 1.46
CA GLY A 208 -2.53 -11.33 1.17
C GLY A 208 -1.55 -11.70 2.30
N PRO A 209 -1.47 -13.00 2.69
CA PRO A 209 -0.46 -13.49 3.63
C PRO A 209 0.91 -13.49 2.94
N GLU A 210 1.62 -12.37 3.00
CA GLU A 210 2.87 -12.22 2.27
C GLU A 210 3.99 -13.05 2.87
N ASP A 211 4.31 -12.82 4.14
CA ASP A 211 5.33 -13.59 4.85
C ASP A 211 4.73 -14.52 5.90
N VAL A 212 5.47 -15.56 6.25
CA VAL A 212 5.10 -16.56 7.25
C VAL A 212 6.26 -16.78 8.20
N ILE A 213 5.97 -16.82 9.51
CA ILE A 213 6.98 -17.04 10.54
C ILE A 213 6.39 -17.81 11.73
N PHE A 214 7.26 -18.43 12.53
CA PHE A 214 6.88 -19.24 13.69
C PHE A 214 7.41 -18.65 14.98
N ASP A 215 6.63 -18.75 16.06
CA ASP A 215 7.11 -18.52 17.42
C ASP A 215 7.76 -19.78 18.01
N ARG A 216 8.16 -19.71 19.29
CA ARG A 216 8.76 -20.86 20.00
C ARG A 216 7.79 -21.99 20.29
N ASP A 217 6.51 -21.70 20.31
CA ASP A 217 5.43 -22.65 20.55
C ASP A 217 4.90 -23.25 19.22
N ASP A 218 5.64 -23.04 18.11
CA ASP A 218 5.29 -23.45 16.74
C ASP A 218 4.01 -22.81 16.20
N ASN A 219 3.49 -21.75 16.80
CA ASN A 219 2.37 -21.03 16.20
C ASN A 219 2.85 -20.29 14.95
N LEU A 220 2.03 -20.32 13.91
CA LEU A 220 2.30 -19.69 12.63
C LEU A 220 1.71 -18.28 12.61
N TYR A 221 2.53 -17.31 12.23
CA TYR A 221 2.14 -15.91 12.06
C TYR A 221 2.22 -15.50 10.61
N THR A 222 1.30 -14.64 10.21
CA THR A 222 1.29 -14.02 8.88
C THR A 222 0.63 -12.65 8.91
N GLY A 223 0.85 -11.87 7.87
CA GLY A 223 0.28 -10.56 7.69
C GLY A 223 -1.04 -10.52 6.92
N SER A 224 -1.59 -9.34 6.79
CA SER A 224 -2.69 -9.04 5.89
C SER A 224 -2.54 -7.68 5.21
N ARG A 225 -3.20 -7.50 4.07
CA ARG A 225 -3.28 -6.19 3.39
C ARG A 225 -3.95 -5.10 4.22
N HIS A 226 -4.59 -5.49 5.31
CA HIS A 226 -5.32 -4.59 6.19
C HIS A 226 -4.53 -4.18 7.43
N GLY A 227 -3.28 -4.65 7.54
CA GLY A 227 -2.40 -4.35 8.65
C GLY A 227 -2.65 -5.21 9.88
N ASP A 228 -3.32 -6.35 9.71
CA ASP A 228 -3.49 -7.33 10.76
C ASP A 228 -2.28 -8.26 10.81
N VAL A 229 -1.88 -8.66 12.01
CA VAL A 229 -1.01 -9.79 12.28
C VAL A 229 -1.90 -10.93 12.75
N ILE A 230 -1.93 -12.01 12.00
CA ILE A 230 -2.79 -13.18 12.23
C ILE A 230 -1.93 -14.31 12.75
N ARG A 231 -2.41 -15.03 13.79
CA ARG A 231 -1.76 -16.19 14.36
C ARG A 231 -2.64 -17.42 14.19
N PHE A 232 -2.03 -18.50 13.70
CA PHE A 232 -2.63 -19.84 13.69
C PHE A 232 -1.95 -20.70 14.75
N LEU A 233 -2.74 -21.32 15.62
CA LEU A 233 -2.22 -22.13 16.73
C LEU A 233 -1.76 -23.51 16.26
N ALA A 234 -0.58 -23.90 16.75
CA ALA A 234 -0.05 -25.26 16.58
C ALA A 234 -0.95 -26.29 17.30
N PRO A 235 -0.88 -27.59 16.91
CA PRO A 235 -0.07 -28.16 15.82
C PRO A 235 -0.80 -28.22 14.46
N ASP A 236 -2.09 -28.02 14.42
CA ASP A 236 -2.92 -28.28 13.23
C ASP A 236 -3.29 -27.02 12.44
N TYR A 237 -2.98 -25.84 12.98
CA TYR A 237 -3.23 -24.52 12.37
C TYR A 237 -4.69 -24.27 11.96
N LYS A 238 -5.63 -24.92 12.66
CA LYS A 238 -7.07 -24.72 12.42
C LYS A 238 -7.64 -23.54 13.18
N LYS A 239 -7.07 -23.22 14.33
CA LYS A 239 -7.55 -22.10 15.14
C LYS A 239 -6.79 -20.83 14.76
N ARG A 240 -7.54 -19.88 14.18
CA ARG A 240 -7.06 -18.55 13.78
C ARG A 240 -7.38 -17.52 14.86
N GLU A 241 -6.43 -16.62 15.14
CA GLU A 241 -6.58 -15.51 16.06
C GLU A 241 -6.05 -14.22 15.42
N LEU A 242 -6.69 -13.09 15.72
CA LEU A 242 -6.12 -11.77 15.47
C LEU A 242 -5.14 -11.48 16.60
N PHE A 243 -3.84 -11.51 16.30
CA PHE A 243 -2.81 -11.27 17.30
C PHE A 243 -2.60 -9.78 17.57
N ALA A 244 -2.49 -8.98 16.50
CA ALA A 244 -2.35 -7.52 16.59
C ALA A 244 -2.91 -6.83 15.35
N HIS A 245 -3.17 -5.53 15.45
CA HIS A 245 -3.51 -4.67 14.32
C HIS A 245 -2.60 -3.45 14.30
N ILE A 246 -1.75 -3.35 13.26
CA ILE A 246 -0.77 -2.27 13.11
C ILE A 246 -1.32 -1.16 12.21
N GLY A 247 -2.08 -1.52 11.18
CA GLY A 247 -2.46 -0.66 10.06
C GLY A 247 -1.46 -0.77 8.91
N GLY A 248 -1.69 -0.05 7.82
CA GLY A 248 -0.90 -0.19 6.59
C GLY A 248 -1.08 -1.56 5.94
N GLN A 249 -0.03 -2.08 5.34
CA GLN A 249 0.08 -3.47 4.87
C GLN A 249 1.28 -4.10 5.55
N THR A 250 1.07 -5.16 6.30
CA THR A 250 2.15 -5.94 6.93
C THR A 250 2.79 -6.83 5.89
N LEU A 251 4.10 -6.73 5.77
CA LEU A 251 4.93 -7.41 4.77
C LEU A 251 5.90 -8.38 5.48
N GLY A 252 7.18 -8.11 5.55
CA GLY A 252 8.17 -8.99 6.15
C GLY A 252 8.11 -9.08 7.69
N PHE A 253 8.47 -10.24 8.24
CA PHE A 253 8.45 -10.57 9.67
C PHE A 253 9.75 -11.17 10.17
N ALA A 254 10.20 -10.78 11.37
CA ALA A 254 11.26 -11.44 12.09
C ALA A 254 11.06 -11.38 13.61
N PHE A 255 11.20 -12.52 14.31
CA PHE A 255 11.27 -12.53 15.78
C PHE A 255 12.64 -12.13 16.27
N ASP A 256 12.71 -11.30 17.30
CA ASP A 256 13.95 -11.03 18.01
C ASP A 256 14.22 -12.05 19.15
N ARG A 257 15.37 -11.91 19.84
CA ARG A 257 15.73 -12.81 20.97
C ARG A 257 14.75 -12.77 22.14
N ASN A 258 13.93 -11.74 22.24
CA ASN A 258 12.98 -11.55 23.32
C ASN A 258 11.55 -11.95 22.90
N ASP A 259 11.42 -12.65 21.77
CA ASP A 259 10.15 -13.03 21.16
C ASP A 259 9.24 -11.86 20.77
N HIS A 260 9.85 -10.69 20.51
CA HIS A 260 9.13 -9.60 19.91
C HIS A 260 9.10 -9.79 18.40
N LEU A 261 7.92 -9.67 17.82
CA LEU A 261 7.73 -9.76 16.37
C LEU A 261 8.04 -8.40 15.72
N ASN A 262 9.12 -8.32 14.96
CA ASN A 262 9.45 -7.14 14.17
C ASN A 262 8.75 -7.26 12.81
N VAL A 263 8.16 -6.16 12.36
CA VAL A 263 7.27 -6.13 11.18
C VAL A 263 7.61 -4.94 10.30
N CYS A 264 7.94 -5.20 9.04
CA CYS A 264 7.93 -4.16 8.02
C CYS A 264 6.50 -3.85 7.59
N VAL A 265 6.14 -2.58 7.56
CA VAL A 265 4.79 -2.13 7.22
C VAL A 265 4.86 -1.15 6.06
N GLY A 266 4.33 -1.56 4.92
CA GLY A 266 4.25 -0.72 3.73
C GLY A 266 3.51 0.59 3.99
N GLY A 267 4.17 1.71 3.71
CA GLY A 267 3.64 3.06 3.97
C GLY A 267 3.85 3.59 5.39
N MET A 268 4.43 2.80 6.32
CA MET A 268 4.52 3.18 7.73
C MET A 268 5.91 2.98 8.35
N GLY A 269 6.76 2.06 7.83
CA GLY A 269 8.09 1.79 8.34
C GLY A 269 8.21 0.52 9.17
N LEU A 270 9.08 0.49 10.18
CA LEU A 270 9.38 -0.67 11.00
C LEU A 270 8.66 -0.59 12.35
N TYR A 271 7.93 -1.65 12.67
CA TYR A 271 7.15 -1.81 13.91
C TYR A 271 7.60 -3.06 14.67
N LYS A 272 7.22 -3.12 15.93
CA LYS A 272 7.43 -4.27 16.80
C LYS A 272 6.12 -4.59 17.51
N VAL A 273 5.75 -5.85 17.55
CA VAL A 273 4.62 -6.35 18.32
C VAL A 273 5.18 -7.17 19.49
N LEU A 274 4.76 -6.82 20.69
CA LEU A 274 5.15 -7.51 21.92
C LEU A 274 4.33 -8.80 22.09
N PRO A 275 4.76 -9.74 22.95
CA PRO A 275 4.04 -11.00 23.16
C PRO A 275 2.58 -10.86 23.64
N ASP A 276 2.23 -9.73 24.24
CA ASP A 276 0.86 -9.38 24.66
C ASP A 276 0.01 -8.72 23.56
N GLY A 277 0.60 -8.50 22.36
CA GLY A 277 -0.04 -7.88 21.21
C GLY A 277 0.08 -6.34 21.19
N GLU A 278 0.79 -5.71 22.12
CA GLU A 278 1.06 -4.27 22.08
C GLU A 278 1.94 -3.92 20.88
N VAL A 279 1.53 -2.90 20.13
CA VAL A 279 2.21 -2.43 18.92
C VAL A 279 3.07 -1.22 19.22
N VAL A 280 4.36 -1.32 18.97
CA VAL A 280 5.35 -0.25 19.18
C VAL A 280 6.01 0.13 17.86
N ARG A 281 5.94 1.40 17.46
CA ARG A 281 6.70 1.90 16.32
C ARG A 281 8.19 2.00 16.69
N GLN A 282 9.05 1.38 15.91
CA GLN A 282 10.51 1.48 16.08
C GLN A 282 11.08 2.66 15.28
N THR A 283 10.78 2.70 13.98
CA THR A 283 11.24 3.78 13.11
C THR A 283 10.39 3.91 11.85
N ASP A 284 10.17 5.13 11.40
CA ASP A 284 9.48 5.48 10.15
C ASP A 284 10.31 6.43 9.27
N GLU A 285 11.52 6.80 9.71
CA GLU A 285 12.41 7.66 8.96
C GLU A 285 13.89 7.34 9.24
N THR A 286 14.77 7.62 8.29
CA THR A 286 16.21 7.63 8.52
C THR A 286 16.61 8.87 9.31
N ASN A 287 17.76 8.84 9.99
CA ASN A 287 18.23 9.95 10.83
C ASN A 287 18.23 11.27 10.06
N ARG A 288 17.34 12.16 10.44
CA ARG A 288 17.18 13.48 9.88
C ARG A 288 18.30 14.39 10.37
N SER A 289 19.05 15.01 9.45
CA SER A 289 19.89 16.13 9.80
C SER A 289 19.09 17.43 9.71
N LEU A 290 19.41 18.43 10.55
CA LEU A 290 18.81 19.77 10.48
C LEU A 290 18.97 20.45 9.10
N TRP A 291 19.88 19.92 8.27
CA TRP A 291 20.21 20.42 6.94
C TRP A 291 19.64 19.57 5.80
N SER A 292 19.01 18.42 6.13
CA SER A 292 18.37 17.56 5.14
C SER A 292 16.96 18.10 4.85
N ILE A 293 16.81 18.76 3.73
CA ILE A 293 15.52 19.27 3.23
C ILE A 293 14.83 18.21 2.35
N ILE A 294 15.49 17.09 2.09
CA ILE A 294 15.05 16.06 1.16
C ILE A 294 14.07 15.13 1.87
N ASP A 295 12.89 14.93 1.29
CA ASP A 295 11.79 14.11 1.81
C ASP A 295 12.02 12.60 1.64
N ASP A 296 13.23 12.18 1.31
CA ASP A 296 13.67 10.79 1.18
C ASP A 296 14.03 10.13 2.53
N SER A 297 14.01 10.88 3.62
CA SER A 297 14.23 10.34 4.96
C SER A 297 13.07 9.46 5.42
N ARG A 298 11.84 9.76 5.00
CA ARG A 298 10.63 9.06 5.41
C ARG A 298 10.43 7.79 4.60
N MET A 299 10.11 6.70 5.29
CA MET A 299 9.90 5.39 4.65
C MET A 299 8.55 5.33 3.94
N ARG A 300 8.58 4.88 2.67
CA ARG A 300 7.38 4.69 1.84
C ARG A 300 6.99 3.23 1.70
N LEU A 301 7.97 2.36 1.47
CA LEU A 301 7.72 0.95 1.26
C LEU A 301 8.80 0.12 1.95
N ALA A 302 8.74 0.07 3.29
CA ALA A 302 9.48 -0.91 4.08
C ALA A 302 8.88 -2.29 3.78
N ASP A 303 9.70 -3.22 3.32
CA ASP A 303 9.24 -4.47 2.71
C ASP A 303 9.65 -5.70 3.55
N ASP A 304 10.86 -6.20 3.42
CA ASP A 304 11.33 -7.36 4.16
C ASP A 304 12.48 -7.03 5.10
N LEU A 305 12.69 -7.87 6.13
CA LEU A 305 13.70 -7.64 7.16
C LEU A 305 14.35 -8.92 7.66
N ASP A 306 15.59 -8.75 8.14
CA ASP A 306 16.23 -9.76 8.95
C ASP A 306 17.09 -9.15 10.05
N ILE A 307 17.36 -9.93 11.11
CA ILE A 307 18.04 -9.47 12.32
C ILE A 307 19.43 -10.10 12.41
N ALA A 308 20.46 -9.27 12.41
CA ALA A 308 21.84 -9.72 12.54
C ALA A 308 22.15 -10.27 13.94
N PRO A 309 23.21 -11.11 14.11
CA PRO A 309 23.59 -11.68 15.40
C PRO A 309 23.87 -10.64 16.50
N ASP A 310 24.25 -9.43 16.13
CA ASP A 310 24.48 -8.31 17.06
C ASP A 310 23.19 -7.53 17.42
N GLY A 311 22.03 -7.92 16.86
CA GLY A 311 20.73 -7.33 17.13
C GLY A 311 20.35 -6.16 16.22
N ARG A 312 21.21 -5.76 15.27
CA ARG A 312 20.84 -4.77 14.24
C ARG A 312 19.81 -5.39 13.29
N ILE A 313 18.82 -4.60 12.92
CA ILE A 313 17.78 -4.99 11.97
C ILE A 313 18.12 -4.37 10.62
N PHE A 314 18.32 -5.22 9.62
CA PHE A 314 18.45 -4.80 8.23
C PHE A 314 17.14 -5.03 7.51
N PHE A 315 16.67 -4.03 6.80
CA PHE A 315 15.43 -4.16 6.06
C PHE A 315 15.50 -3.40 4.74
N SER A 316 14.76 -3.89 3.78
CA SER A 316 14.60 -3.24 2.48
C SER A 316 13.56 -2.13 2.55
N GLU A 317 13.82 -1.07 1.82
CA GLU A 317 12.81 -0.13 1.38
C GLU A 317 12.77 -0.21 -0.14
N ALA A 318 11.75 -0.91 -0.64
CA ALA A 318 11.66 -1.29 -2.05
C ALA A 318 11.66 -0.06 -2.96
N THR A 319 11.04 1.02 -2.54
CA THR A 319 11.08 2.31 -3.23
C THR A 319 10.89 3.48 -2.27
N ILE A 320 11.72 4.52 -2.37
CA ILE A 320 11.55 5.80 -1.67
C ILE A 320 10.61 6.76 -2.41
N ARG A 321 10.11 6.36 -3.59
CA ARG A 321 9.38 7.25 -4.49
C ARG A 321 7.87 6.99 -4.50
N TYR A 322 7.45 5.75 -4.39
CA TYR A 322 6.06 5.33 -4.49
C TYR A 322 5.55 4.74 -3.18
N ASP A 323 4.29 5.01 -2.87
CA ASP A 323 3.62 4.41 -1.72
C ASP A 323 3.11 3.01 -2.07
N ILE A 324 2.72 2.22 -1.06
CA ILE A 324 2.21 0.85 -1.22
C ILE A 324 1.04 0.75 -2.22
N ALA A 325 0.24 1.78 -2.40
CA ALA A 325 -0.85 1.78 -3.39
C ALA A 325 -0.37 1.98 -4.84
N GLU A 326 0.88 2.43 -5.03
CA GLU A 326 1.46 2.78 -6.33
C GLU A 326 2.76 2.01 -6.63
N TRP A 327 3.07 0.98 -5.85
CA TRP A 327 4.33 0.21 -5.94
C TRP A 327 4.60 -0.33 -7.36
N ALA A 328 3.55 -0.76 -8.06
CA ALA A 328 3.66 -1.25 -9.43
C ALA A 328 4.19 -0.19 -10.42
N THR A 329 4.08 1.11 -10.09
CA THR A 329 4.65 2.19 -10.91
C THR A 329 6.17 2.14 -10.94
N ASP A 330 6.81 1.65 -9.88
CA ASP A 330 8.26 1.50 -9.82
C ASP A 330 8.76 0.51 -10.88
N SER A 331 8.00 -0.57 -11.14
CA SER A 331 8.32 -1.54 -12.20
C SER A 331 8.34 -0.90 -13.59
N VAL A 332 7.47 0.09 -13.84
CA VAL A 332 7.45 0.85 -15.09
C VAL A 332 8.67 1.74 -15.23
N GLU A 333 9.17 2.30 -14.13
CA GLU A 333 10.39 3.11 -14.13
C GLU A 333 11.66 2.27 -14.22
N THR A 334 11.74 1.17 -13.49
CA THR A 334 12.91 0.31 -13.34
C THR A 334 14.17 1.14 -13.09
N ARG A 335 14.11 1.93 -12.01
CA ARG A 335 15.20 2.79 -11.55
C ARG A 335 15.72 2.33 -10.21
N GLY A 336 16.91 2.78 -9.83
CA GLY A 336 17.46 2.59 -8.49
C GLY A 336 16.76 3.48 -7.46
N ASN A 337 15.46 3.28 -7.26
CA ASN A 337 14.66 4.04 -6.28
C ASN A 337 14.65 3.41 -4.89
N GLY A 338 15.22 2.23 -4.72
CA GLY A 338 15.22 1.49 -3.46
C GLY A 338 16.51 1.62 -2.67
N ARG A 339 16.45 1.20 -1.42
CA ARG A 339 17.60 1.20 -0.49
C ARG A 339 17.50 0.07 0.54
N ILE A 340 18.63 -0.29 1.15
CA ILE A 340 18.66 -1.10 2.38
C ILE A 340 18.93 -0.16 3.55
N VAL A 341 18.14 -0.33 4.60
CA VAL A 341 18.18 0.46 5.83
C VAL A 341 18.61 -0.43 6.99
N CYS A 342 19.39 0.12 7.91
CA CYS A 342 19.76 -0.52 9.16
C CYS A 342 19.17 0.27 10.33
N TYR A 343 18.41 -0.40 11.17
CA TYR A 343 17.96 0.09 12.47
C TYR A 343 18.78 -0.58 13.58
N ASP A 344 19.33 0.20 14.48
CA ASP A 344 20.02 -0.29 15.67
C ASP A 344 19.16 -0.05 16.91
N PRO A 345 18.55 -1.10 17.48
CA PRO A 345 17.68 -0.97 18.65
C PRO A 345 18.37 -0.42 19.90
N ARG A 346 19.71 -0.57 20.02
CA ARG A 346 20.48 -0.10 21.18
C ARG A 346 20.63 1.41 21.19
N SER A 347 20.83 1.99 20.02
CA SER A 347 21.02 3.44 19.85
C SER A 347 19.76 4.18 19.37
N GLY A 348 18.73 3.44 18.93
CA GLY A 348 17.54 3.99 18.28
C GLY A 348 17.83 4.67 16.95
N LYS A 349 19.00 4.40 16.35
CA LYS A 349 19.42 5.07 15.11
C LYS A 349 19.05 4.25 13.88
N THR A 350 18.50 4.96 12.89
CA THR A 350 18.16 4.42 11.58
C THR A 350 19.03 5.06 10.51
N ARG A 351 19.66 4.27 9.67
CA ARG A 351 20.54 4.77 8.60
C ARG A 351 20.38 3.97 7.31
N THR A 352 20.51 4.63 6.18
CA THR A 352 20.67 3.97 4.88
C THR A 352 22.06 3.31 4.81
N VAL A 353 22.08 2.05 4.39
CA VAL A 353 23.30 1.24 4.21
C VAL A 353 23.67 1.14 2.73
N LEU A 354 22.70 0.83 1.90
CA LEU A 354 22.82 0.78 0.45
C LEU A 354 21.71 1.63 -0.18
N GLN A 355 22.00 2.24 -1.32
CA GLN A 355 21.05 3.06 -2.06
C GLN A 355 21.18 2.83 -3.57
N ASN A 356 20.24 3.36 -4.35
CA ASN A 356 20.18 3.20 -5.81
C ASN A 356 19.97 1.74 -6.24
N LEU A 357 19.20 0.98 -5.46
CA LEU A 357 18.83 -0.41 -5.73
C LEU A 357 17.53 -0.47 -6.52
N VAL A 358 17.38 -1.51 -7.34
CA VAL A 358 16.25 -1.66 -8.24
C VAL A 358 15.17 -2.52 -7.57
N PHE A 359 14.35 -1.89 -6.75
CA PHE A 359 13.30 -2.50 -5.95
C PHE A 359 13.86 -3.65 -5.07
N PRO A 360 14.70 -3.32 -4.07
CA PRO A 360 15.18 -4.32 -3.13
C PRO A 360 14.00 -4.85 -2.31
N ASN A 361 13.93 -6.17 -2.21
CA ASN A 361 12.89 -6.89 -1.49
C ASN A 361 13.55 -7.80 -0.44
N GLY A 362 13.38 -9.10 -0.49
CA GLY A 362 13.86 -10.05 0.50
C GLY A 362 15.25 -9.77 1.03
N VAL A 363 15.40 -9.75 2.36
CA VAL A 363 16.67 -9.55 3.07
C VAL A 363 16.90 -10.75 3.98
N CYS A 364 18.02 -11.45 3.82
CA CYS A 364 18.36 -12.62 4.61
C CYS A 364 19.80 -12.54 5.09
N ILE A 365 20.03 -12.53 6.39
CA ILE A 365 21.39 -12.61 6.97
C ILE A 365 22.00 -13.96 6.58
N ALA A 366 23.19 -13.93 5.98
CA ALA A 366 23.91 -15.12 5.58
C ALA A 366 24.42 -15.93 6.79
N ASN A 367 24.72 -17.21 6.56
CA ASN A 367 25.19 -18.12 7.61
C ASN A 367 26.52 -17.67 8.25
N ASP A 368 27.30 -16.80 7.58
CA ASP A 368 28.50 -16.20 8.13
C ASP A 368 28.22 -15.15 9.23
N GLY A 369 26.97 -14.71 9.39
CA GLY A 369 26.57 -13.66 10.33
C GLY A 369 27.19 -12.29 10.09
N GLN A 370 27.89 -12.08 8.97
CA GLN A 370 28.64 -10.87 8.63
C GLN A 370 28.16 -10.21 7.34
N SER A 371 27.32 -10.91 6.59
CA SER A 371 26.74 -10.44 5.33
C SER A 371 25.24 -10.74 5.26
N PHE A 372 24.57 -10.16 4.29
CA PHE A 372 23.20 -10.53 3.95
C PHE A 372 23.03 -10.62 2.44
N PHE A 373 22.15 -11.53 2.03
CA PHE A 373 21.60 -11.56 0.67
C PHE A 373 20.40 -10.64 0.59
N PHE A 374 20.19 -10.06 -0.58
CA PHE A 374 18.95 -9.32 -0.86
C PHE A 374 18.55 -9.47 -2.32
N ALA A 375 17.24 -9.50 -2.54
CA ALA A 375 16.65 -9.56 -3.86
C ALA A 375 16.55 -8.16 -4.47
N GLU A 376 16.76 -8.04 -5.77
CA GLU A 376 16.40 -6.85 -6.56
C GLU A 376 15.35 -7.26 -7.59
N THR A 377 14.08 -7.09 -7.24
CA THR A 377 12.94 -7.70 -7.94
C THR A 377 12.89 -7.34 -9.42
N TRP A 378 12.91 -6.03 -9.76
CA TRP A 378 12.82 -5.62 -11.16
C TRP A 378 14.11 -5.83 -11.97
N ALA A 379 15.21 -6.14 -11.29
CA ALA A 379 16.46 -6.50 -11.93
C ALA A 379 16.63 -8.02 -12.09
N ALA A 380 15.72 -8.84 -11.56
CA ALA A 380 15.74 -10.30 -11.55
C ALA A 380 17.10 -10.86 -11.12
N ARG A 381 17.63 -10.37 -9.99
CA ARG A 381 18.93 -10.77 -9.48
C ARG A 381 18.96 -10.83 -7.95
N ILE A 382 19.92 -11.59 -7.40
CA ILE A 382 20.23 -11.61 -5.97
C ILE A 382 21.63 -11.06 -5.78
N SER A 383 21.78 -10.16 -4.80
CA SER A 383 23.02 -9.51 -4.42
C SER A 383 23.38 -9.86 -2.97
N ARG A 384 24.68 -9.79 -2.62
CA ARG A 384 25.20 -9.98 -1.27
C ARG A 384 25.99 -8.77 -0.83
N TYR A 385 25.79 -8.33 0.40
CA TYR A 385 26.51 -7.21 1.00
C TYR A 385 27.10 -7.61 2.35
N TRP A 386 28.38 -7.28 2.56
CA TRP A 386 29.07 -7.51 3.83
C TRP A 386 28.99 -6.26 4.71
N PHE A 387 28.25 -6.36 5.80
CA PHE A 387 28.10 -5.26 6.77
C PHE A 387 29.14 -5.32 7.88
N ASP A 388 29.88 -6.45 8.02
CA ASP A 388 30.95 -6.64 8.98
C ASP A 388 32.04 -7.57 8.44
N GLY A 389 33.12 -7.82 9.24
CA GLY A 389 34.21 -8.70 8.91
C GLY A 389 35.18 -8.13 7.88
N PRO A 390 36.08 -9.00 7.33
CA PRO A 390 37.15 -8.58 6.42
C PRO A 390 36.68 -8.03 5.09
N ARG A 391 35.47 -8.39 4.68
CA ARG A 391 34.84 -7.92 3.42
C ARG A 391 33.88 -6.76 3.62
N LYS A 392 33.84 -6.14 4.78
CA LYS A 392 32.93 -5.04 5.11
C LYS A 392 32.91 -3.96 4.04
N GLY A 393 31.68 -3.60 3.58
CA GLY A 393 31.46 -2.62 2.54
C GLY A 393 31.48 -3.20 1.11
N LYS A 394 31.82 -4.49 0.92
CA LYS A 394 31.74 -5.12 -0.40
C LYS A 394 30.29 -5.42 -0.77
N LEU A 395 29.93 -5.08 -2.00
CA LEU A 395 28.66 -5.44 -2.64
C LEU A 395 28.98 -6.31 -3.86
N GLU A 396 28.26 -7.41 -4.02
CA GLU A 396 28.49 -8.38 -5.08
C GLU A 396 27.13 -8.93 -5.58
N VAL A 397 26.97 -9.01 -6.89
CA VAL A 397 25.83 -9.72 -7.48
C VAL A 397 26.20 -11.20 -7.54
N VAL A 398 25.43 -12.03 -6.84
CA VAL A 398 25.72 -13.48 -6.72
C VAL A 398 24.90 -14.31 -7.70
N ILE A 399 23.68 -13.89 -8.03
CA ILE A 399 22.86 -14.48 -9.08
C ILE A 399 22.38 -13.35 -9.99
N PRO A 400 22.97 -13.21 -11.20
CA PRO A 400 22.72 -12.05 -12.05
C PRO A 400 21.48 -12.18 -12.95
N ASP A 401 20.97 -13.39 -13.15
CA ASP A 401 20.04 -13.73 -14.22
C ASP A 401 18.98 -14.76 -13.79
N LEU A 402 18.05 -14.33 -12.99
CA LEU A 402 16.92 -15.18 -12.63
C LEU A 402 15.86 -15.23 -13.75
N PRO A 403 15.16 -16.36 -13.91
CA PRO A 403 14.06 -16.49 -14.87
C PRO A 403 12.77 -15.79 -14.39
N GLY A 404 12.75 -15.33 -13.15
CA GLY A 404 11.63 -14.67 -12.50
C GLY A 404 12.07 -13.50 -11.64
N LEU A 405 11.10 -12.87 -11.00
CA LEU A 405 11.23 -11.69 -10.17
C LEU A 405 11.43 -12.13 -8.71
N PRO A 406 12.66 -12.06 -8.15
CA PRO A 406 12.92 -12.53 -6.80
C PRO A 406 12.22 -11.64 -5.77
N ASP A 407 11.72 -12.30 -4.73
CA ASP A 407 11.02 -11.69 -3.60
C ASP A 407 11.74 -12.07 -2.29
N ASN A 408 11.07 -12.58 -1.27
CA ASN A 408 11.70 -12.89 0.00
C ASN A 408 12.73 -14.02 -0.11
N ILE A 409 13.76 -13.93 0.74
CA ILE A 409 14.84 -14.91 0.86
C ILE A 409 14.88 -15.42 2.30
N ASN A 410 14.95 -16.74 2.49
CA ASN A 410 15.02 -17.34 3.81
C ASN A 410 16.04 -18.49 3.84
N ARG A 411 16.57 -18.81 5.03
CA ARG A 411 17.52 -19.91 5.23
C ARG A 411 16.83 -21.27 5.20
N ALA A 412 17.57 -22.28 4.76
CA ALA A 412 17.21 -23.68 4.81
C ALA A 412 17.99 -24.42 5.91
N SER A 413 17.51 -25.60 6.32
CA SER A 413 18.11 -26.42 7.38
C SER A 413 19.49 -26.99 7.02
N ASP A 414 19.79 -27.13 5.74
CA ASP A 414 21.05 -27.65 5.21
C ASP A 414 22.13 -26.58 4.96
N GLY A 415 21.86 -25.33 5.36
CA GLY A 415 22.75 -24.20 5.16
C GLY A 415 22.65 -23.51 3.79
N THR A 416 21.68 -23.92 2.95
CA THR A 416 21.32 -23.25 1.71
C THR A 416 20.25 -22.17 1.97
N TYR A 417 19.73 -21.56 0.90
CA TYR A 417 18.74 -20.49 0.98
C TYR A 417 17.60 -20.76 0.01
N TRP A 418 16.40 -20.45 0.45
CA TRP A 418 15.20 -20.40 -0.35
C TRP A 418 14.94 -18.98 -0.86
N CYS A 419 14.48 -18.84 -2.09
CA CYS A 419 13.99 -17.56 -2.63
C CYS A 419 12.70 -17.79 -3.42
N ALA A 420 11.70 -16.98 -3.12
CA ALA A 420 10.47 -16.93 -3.90
C ALA A 420 10.67 -16.12 -5.19
N LEU A 421 10.04 -16.55 -6.26
CA LEU A 421 9.91 -15.77 -7.48
C LEU A 421 8.43 -15.39 -7.64
N MET A 422 8.10 -14.13 -7.36
CA MET A 422 6.71 -13.66 -7.36
C MET A 422 6.04 -13.67 -8.74
N GLY A 423 6.83 -13.82 -9.79
CA GLY A 423 6.36 -13.94 -11.17
C GLY A 423 7.51 -14.22 -12.11
N MET A 424 7.18 -14.76 -13.28
CA MET A 424 8.20 -15.12 -14.25
C MET A 424 8.44 -14.00 -15.27
N ARG A 425 9.67 -13.86 -15.75
CA ARG A 425 10.03 -12.90 -16.78
C ARG A 425 9.29 -13.20 -18.08
N ALA A 426 8.78 -12.14 -18.73
CA ALA A 426 8.15 -12.23 -20.02
C ALA A 426 8.99 -11.51 -21.08
N PRO A 427 9.27 -12.11 -22.25
CA PRO A 427 10.09 -11.48 -23.30
C PRO A 427 9.58 -10.11 -23.75
N VAL A 428 8.27 -9.91 -23.75
CA VAL A 428 7.65 -8.62 -24.10
C VAL A 428 7.98 -7.53 -23.08
N VAL A 429 8.07 -7.87 -21.80
CA VAL A 429 8.46 -6.94 -20.73
C VAL A 429 9.95 -6.63 -20.85
N ASP A 430 10.80 -7.64 -21.00
CA ASP A 430 12.24 -7.46 -21.21
C ASP A 430 12.56 -6.56 -22.41
N MET A 431 11.80 -6.72 -23.50
CA MET A 431 11.90 -5.82 -24.66
C MET A 431 11.48 -4.39 -24.30
N ALA A 432 10.38 -4.23 -23.58
CA ALA A 432 9.87 -2.92 -23.20
C ALA A 432 10.81 -2.19 -22.22
N LEU A 433 11.58 -2.91 -21.39
CA LEU A 433 12.58 -2.33 -20.49
C LEU A 433 13.67 -1.55 -21.23
N ARG A 434 13.98 -1.95 -22.47
CA ARG A 434 14.92 -1.24 -23.37
C ARG A 434 14.28 -0.02 -24.06
N MET A 435 12.97 0.23 -23.86
CA MET A 435 12.21 1.25 -24.57
C MET A 435 11.57 2.28 -23.61
N PRO A 436 12.34 3.18 -22.96
CA PRO A 436 11.81 4.13 -21.97
C PRO A 436 10.64 4.98 -22.50
N GLY A 437 10.74 5.47 -23.74
CA GLY A 437 9.68 6.25 -24.37
C GLY A 437 8.37 5.49 -24.57
N PHE A 438 8.44 4.19 -24.83
CA PHE A 438 7.27 3.32 -24.91
C PHE A 438 6.64 3.15 -23.51
N ARG A 439 7.42 2.79 -22.50
CA ARG A 439 6.93 2.62 -21.12
C ARG A 439 6.31 3.91 -20.57
N ARG A 440 6.88 5.08 -20.87
CA ARG A 440 6.30 6.36 -20.51
C ARG A 440 4.90 6.57 -21.11
N ARG A 441 4.69 6.17 -22.37
CA ARG A 441 3.36 6.22 -23.00
C ARG A 441 2.39 5.18 -22.41
N MET A 442 2.89 4.00 -22.08
CA MET A 442 2.12 2.96 -21.41
C MET A 442 1.62 3.43 -20.05
N ALA A 443 2.48 4.01 -19.22
CA ALA A 443 2.13 4.53 -17.90
C ALA A 443 0.99 5.56 -17.91
N MET A 444 0.74 6.23 -19.03
CA MET A 444 -0.36 7.17 -19.19
C MET A 444 -1.69 6.51 -19.63
N ARG A 445 -1.67 5.26 -20.08
CA ARG A 445 -2.79 4.60 -20.77
C ARG A 445 -3.23 3.29 -20.14
N VAL A 446 -2.32 2.59 -19.49
CA VAL A 446 -2.53 1.30 -18.86
C VAL A 446 -2.41 1.47 -17.35
N ALA A 447 -3.27 0.82 -16.58
CA ALA A 447 -3.14 0.79 -15.13
C ALA A 447 -1.82 0.09 -14.76
N HIS A 448 -1.11 0.61 -13.76
CA HIS A 448 0.25 0.15 -13.47
C HIS A 448 0.28 -1.30 -12.96
N ASP A 449 -0.75 -1.74 -12.27
CA ASP A 449 -0.96 -3.11 -11.87
C ASP A 449 -1.19 -4.05 -13.08
N GLU A 450 -1.90 -3.60 -14.11
CA GLU A 450 -2.09 -4.37 -15.35
C GLU A 450 -0.78 -4.55 -16.14
N TRP A 451 0.20 -3.66 -15.97
CA TRP A 451 1.52 -3.79 -16.56
C TRP A 451 2.26 -5.07 -16.11
N MET A 452 1.99 -5.52 -14.89
CA MET A 452 2.63 -6.68 -14.29
C MET A 452 2.01 -8.03 -14.73
N TYR A 453 0.81 -8.03 -15.28
CA TYR A 453 0.04 -9.24 -15.60
C TYR A 453 0.78 -10.32 -16.39
N PRO A 454 1.62 -10.00 -17.39
CA PRO A 454 2.36 -11.02 -18.11
C PRO A 454 3.33 -11.83 -17.24
N ASN A 455 3.71 -11.31 -16.07
CA ASN A 455 4.77 -11.86 -15.22
C ASN A 455 4.27 -12.63 -13.99
N ILE A 456 3.00 -12.51 -13.61
CA ILE A 456 2.56 -12.89 -12.25
C ILE A 456 1.77 -14.19 -12.15
N ASN A 457 1.65 -14.99 -13.19
CA ASN A 457 0.70 -16.10 -13.21
C ASN A 457 1.27 -17.46 -12.77
N ALA A 458 2.54 -17.55 -12.38
CA ALA A 458 3.16 -18.79 -11.94
C ALA A 458 3.62 -18.69 -10.48
N GLY A 459 3.61 -19.82 -9.77
CA GLY A 459 4.30 -19.96 -8.50
C GLY A 459 5.68 -20.60 -8.75
N CYS A 460 6.75 -20.00 -8.26
CA CYS A 460 8.09 -20.58 -8.35
C CYS A 460 8.90 -20.25 -7.10
N ILE A 461 9.62 -21.26 -6.60
CA ILE A 461 10.57 -21.13 -5.49
C ILE A 461 11.87 -21.76 -5.97
N ILE A 462 13.00 -21.13 -5.68
CA ILE A 462 14.33 -21.67 -5.96
C ILE A 462 15.09 -21.92 -4.66
N ARG A 463 16.05 -22.85 -4.70
CA ARG A 463 17.02 -23.09 -3.64
C ARG A 463 18.42 -22.84 -4.19
N PHE A 464 19.26 -22.10 -3.44
CA PHE A 464 20.61 -21.75 -3.86
C PHE A 464 21.62 -21.86 -2.69
N ASP A 465 22.88 -22.03 -3.02
CA ASP A 465 23.97 -22.14 -2.04
C ASP A 465 24.56 -20.76 -1.66
N ASP A 466 25.50 -20.76 -0.71
CA ASP A 466 26.18 -19.55 -0.22
C ASP A 466 27.00 -18.81 -1.31
N ASN A 467 27.31 -19.46 -2.43
CA ASN A 467 28.00 -18.88 -3.58
C ASN A 467 27.05 -18.35 -4.66
N GLY A 468 25.74 -18.54 -4.50
CA GLY A 468 24.73 -18.15 -5.49
C GLY A 468 24.47 -19.22 -6.57
N THR A 469 24.94 -20.46 -6.38
CA THR A 469 24.63 -21.56 -7.30
C THR A 469 23.21 -22.04 -7.03
N VAL A 470 22.33 -21.95 -8.03
CA VAL A 470 20.97 -22.46 -7.93
C VAL A 470 21.00 -23.98 -8.06
N LEU A 471 20.43 -24.66 -7.08
CA LEU A 471 20.45 -26.10 -6.92
C LEU A 471 19.22 -26.77 -7.54
N GLU A 472 18.04 -26.19 -7.27
CA GLU A 472 16.76 -26.72 -7.72
C GLU A 472 15.67 -25.65 -7.70
N SER A 473 14.54 -25.97 -8.33
CA SER A 473 13.34 -25.15 -8.32
C SER A 473 12.07 -25.98 -8.06
N TYR A 474 11.07 -25.32 -7.49
CA TYR A 474 9.74 -25.87 -7.21
C TYR A 474 8.72 -25.02 -7.95
N TRP A 475 7.85 -25.65 -8.72
CA TRP A 475 6.93 -24.93 -9.59
C TRP A 475 5.46 -25.30 -9.40
N ASP A 476 4.63 -24.29 -9.48
CA ASP A 476 3.24 -24.32 -9.90
C ASP A 476 3.13 -23.51 -11.20
N ALA A 477 3.53 -24.14 -12.30
CA ALA A 477 3.68 -23.45 -13.60
C ALA A 477 2.36 -22.84 -14.11
N GLY A 478 1.21 -23.42 -13.74
CA GLY A 478 -0.12 -22.93 -14.08
C GLY A 478 -0.66 -21.88 -13.12
N GLY A 479 -0.01 -21.66 -11.99
CA GLY A 479 -0.50 -20.76 -10.94
C GLY A 479 -1.88 -21.13 -10.39
N VAL A 480 -2.21 -22.41 -10.37
CA VAL A 480 -3.53 -22.91 -9.96
C VAL A 480 -3.61 -23.10 -8.46
N ASN A 481 -2.57 -23.70 -7.87
CA ASN A 481 -2.55 -24.07 -6.48
C ASN A 481 -1.99 -22.95 -5.61
N HIS A 482 -0.87 -22.35 -6.00
CA HIS A 482 -0.20 -21.32 -5.23
C HIS A 482 0.49 -20.28 -6.12
N PRO A 483 -0.30 -19.44 -6.86
CA PRO A 483 0.25 -18.41 -7.72
C PRO A 483 0.93 -17.31 -6.89
N GLN A 484 1.81 -16.55 -7.52
CA GLN A 484 2.40 -15.33 -6.95
C GLN A 484 3.02 -15.56 -5.56
N THR A 485 3.90 -16.56 -5.50
CA THR A 485 4.66 -16.85 -4.29
C THR A 485 5.58 -15.69 -3.95
N THR A 486 5.42 -15.06 -2.80
CA THR A 486 6.26 -13.95 -2.35
C THR A 486 7.21 -14.35 -1.22
N SER A 487 6.81 -15.31 -0.39
CA SER A 487 7.64 -15.80 0.71
C SER A 487 7.55 -17.31 0.84
N MET A 488 8.57 -17.89 1.47
CA MET A 488 8.61 -19.28 1.87
C MET A 488 9.50 -19.43 3.11
N ARG A 489 9.11 -20.29 4.01
CA ARG A 489 9.89 -20.55 5.23
C ARG A 489 9.91 -22.03 5.54
N GLU A 490 11.12 -22.55 5.66
CA GLU A 490 11.32 -23.91 6.13
C GLU A 490 11.18 -23.98 7.66
N HIS A 491 10.42 -24.95 8.16
CA HIS A 491 10.24 -25.18 9.59
C HIS A 491 9.87 -26.64 9.85
N LYS A 492 10.66 -27.33 10.67
CA LYS A 492 10.44 -28.72 11.09
C LYS A 492 10.13 -29.69 9.95
N GLY A 493 10.91 -29.60 8.87
CA GLY A 493 10.80 -30.49 7.71
C GLY A 493 9.63 -30.15 6.77
N TRP A 494 9.04 -28.95 6.90
CA TRP A 494 8.00 -28.43 6.02
C TRP A 494 8.43 -27.09 5.43
N LEU A 495 8.01 -26.84 4.20
CA LEU A 495 8.10 -25.53 3.56
C LEU A 495 6.74 -24.86 3.60
N TYR A 496 6.64 -23.72 4.28
CA TYR A 496 5.44 -22.91 4.31
C TYR A 496 5.57 -21.78 3.32
N ILE A 497 4.50 -21.49 2.58
CA ILE A 497 4.53 -20.64 1.39
C ILE A 497 3.50 -19.52 1.54
N GLY A 498 3.96 -18.28 1.49
CA GLY A 498 3.13 -17.08 1.49
C GLY A 498 2.94 -16.50 0.10
N GLY A 499 1.98 -15.56 -0.01
CA GLY A 499 1.76 -14.85 -1.26
C GLY A 499 0.88 -13.62 -1.08
N VAL A 500 1.42 -12.46 -1.45
CA VAL A 500 0.80 -11.13 -1.25
C VAL A 500 -0.59 -10.97 -1.88
N HIS A 501 -0.94 -11.79 -2.86
CA HIS A 501 -2.25 -11.80 -3.52
C HIS A 501 -3.06 -13.05 -3.23
N ASN A 502 -2.57 -13.95 -2.39
CA ASN A 502 -3.25 -15.17 -2.02
C ASN A 502 -4.24 -14.97 -0.87
N ASN A 503 -5.13 -15.95 -0.70
CA ASN A 503 -6.09 -16.01 0.39
C ASN A 503 -5.83 -17.22 1.33
N ARG A 504 -4.59 -17.74 1.30
CA ARG A 504 -4.16 -18.97 1.99
C ARG A 504 -2.65 -19.01 2.15
N ILE A 505 -2.18 -19.84 3.07
CA ILE A 505 -0.78 -20.25 3.18
C ILE A 505 -0.67 -21.67 2.63
N GLY A 506 0.39 -21.94 1.86
CA GLY A 506 0.73 -23.28 1.40
C GLY A 506 1.63 -24.00 2.40
N ARG A 507 1.53 -25.34 2.49
CA ARG A 507 2.43 -26.18 3.28
C ARG A 507 2.84 -27.42 2.48
N LEU A 508 4.15 -27.61 2.28
CA LEU A 508 4.70 -28.73 1.52
C LEU A 508 5.71 -29.50 2.39
N ARG A 509 5.62 -30.82 2.43
CA ARG A 509 6.60 -31.67 3.10
C ARG A 509 7.91 -31.71 2.29
N LEU A 510 9.03 -31.47 2.97
CA LEU A 510 10.37 -31.61 2.40
C LEU A 510 10.99 -32.93 2.90
N PRO A 511 11.24 -33.92 2.02
CA PRO A 511 11.73 -35.24 2.44
C PRO A 511 13.13 -35.19 3.08
N ASP A 512 13.98 -34.31 2.58
CA ASP A 512 15.41 -34.23 2.94
C ASP A 512 15.72 -33.12 3.98
N ALA A 513 14.71 -32.40 4.45
CA ALA A 513 14.88 -31.34 5.44
C ALA A 513 14.92 -31.88 6.88
N ASP A 514 15.71 -31.24 7.75
CA ASP A 514 15.80 -31.62 9.16
C ASP A 514 14.47 -31.40 9.89
N PRO A 515 13.81 -32.47 10.40
CA PRO A 515 12.54 -32.34 11.09
C PRO A 515 12.64 -31.66 12.47
N ASN A 516 13.84 -31.43 12.98
CA ASN A 516 14.07 -30.76 14.26
C ASN A 516 14.52 -29.30 14.09
N TRP A 517 14.88 -28.91 12.86
CA TRP A 517 15.32 -27.55 12.59
C TRP A 517 14.16 -26.56 12.65
N THR A 518 14.40 -25.44 13.34
CA THR A 518 13.45 -24.32 13.38
C THR A 518 14.05 -23.08 12.72
N SER A 519 13.25 -22.35 12.01
CA SER A 519 13.71 -21.11 11.35
C SER A 519 14.27 -20.07 12.32
N ASN A 520 13.85 -20.10 13.58
CA ASN A 520 14.31 -19.18 14.62
C ASN A 520 15.69 -19.55 15.19
N ASP A 521 16.02 -20.83 15.24
CA ASP A 521 17.31 -21.30 15.82
C ASP A 521 18.50 -20.94 14.95
N SER A 522 18.28 -20.75 13.66
CA SER A 522 19.33 -20.46 12.69
C SER A 522 20.07 -19.13 12.95
N TYR A 523 19.41 -18.15 13.59
CA TYR A 523 20.01 -16.83 13.83
C TYR A 523 20.86 -16.74 15.09
N TRP A 524 20.52 -17.53 16.09
CA TRP A 524 20.98 -17.27 17.45
C TRP A 524 21.83 -18.41 18.00
N GLY A 525 22.07 -19.45 17.19
CA GLY A 525 22.54 -20.72 17.67
C GLY A 525 21.50 -21.39 18.58
N SER A 526 21.63 -22.70 18.85
CA SER A 526 20.73 -23.36 19.79
C SER A 526 20.68 -22.57 21.10
N ARG A 527 19.53 -22.02 21.42
CA ARG A 527 19.31 -21.33 22.69
C ARG A 527 19.41 -22.36 23.81
N LYS A 528 20.52 -22.34 24.54
CA LYS A 528 20.68 -23.09 25.77
C LYS A 528 19.98 -22.38 26.90
#